data_64b7295de6b10b42962ef28636cfd717
#
_entry.id   64b7295de6b10b42962ef28636cfd717
#
_cell.length_a   1.000
_cell.length_b   1.000
_cell.length_c   1.000
_cell.angle_alpha   90.00
_cell.angle_beta   90.00
_cell.angle_gamma   90.00
#
_symmetry.space_group_name_H-M   'P 1'
#
loop_
_entity.id
_entity.type
_entity.pdbx_description
1 polymer ?
#
loop_
_entity_poly.entity_id
_entity_poly.type
_entity_poly.pdbx_seq_one_letter_code
_entity_poly.pdbx_strand_id
1 'polypeptide(L)'
;TPASSRYDAMVYRRCGQSGLKLPAVSLGLWHNFGHDFPHQTKRKICQTAFDHGITHFDLANNYGPPPGSAEAAFGDILRQDFAGYRDELLISSKAGYNMWDGPYGEWGSRKYLIASCDQSLRRMGLDYVDIFYSHRFDPNTPLEETMGALDHIVRSGRALYVGISSYNSKRTQEAVAILKALGTPCLIHQPSYNMFNRWVETDGLLDSLDSLGMGSIAFTPLAQGLLTNKYLNGIPSDSRAMQ
;
A
#
# COMPACT_ATOMS: atom_id res chain seq x y z
N THR A 1 8.37 -8.21 -23.39
CA THR A 1 8.13 -6.75 -23.50
C THR A 1 6.68 -6.48 -23.14
N PRO A 2 6.38 -5.54 -22.27
CA PRO A 2 5.01 -5.15 -21.93
C PRO A 2 4.23 -4.67 -23.17
N ALA A 3 2.89 -4.83 -23.12
CA ALA A 3 2.01 -4.44 -24.20
C ALA A 3 2.13 -2.93 -24.51
N SER A 4 2.26 -2.56 -25.77
CA SER A 4 2.33 -1.15 -26.20
C SER A 4 1.01 -0.40 -25.93
N SER A 5 -0.13 -1.12 -25.99
CA SER A 5 -1.48 -0.60 -25.74
C SER A 5 -1.88 -0.59 -24.26
N ARG A 6 -0.97 -0.84 -23.32
CA ARG A 6 -1.31 -1.01 -21.88
C ARG A 6 -2.04 0.17 -21.26
N TYR A 7 -1.88 1.36 -21.79
CA TYR A 7 -2.51 2.58 -21.26
C TYR A 7 -3.85 2.94 -21.91
N ASP A 8 -4.26 2.25 -22.98
CA ASP A 8 -5.40 2.67 -23.81
C ASP A 8 -6.75 2.52 -23.09
N ALA A 9 -6.91 1.50 -22.25
CA ALA A 9 -8.18 1.19 -21.57
C ALA A 9 -8.22 1.58 -20.10
N MET A 10 -7.07 1.77 -19.44
CA MET A 10 -7.02 2.07 -18.01
C MET A 10 -7.41 3.53 -17.72
N VAL A 11 -8.32 3.71 -16.78
CA VAL A 11 -8.68 5.03 -16.27
C VAL A 11 -7.70 5.43 -15.17
N TYR A 12 -7.06 6.60 -15.33
CA TYR A 12 -6.18 7.18 -14.32
C TYR A 12 -6.86 8.37 -13.65
N ARG A 13 -6.90 8.38 -12.32
CA ARG A 13 -7.55 9.42 -11.53
C ARG A 13 -6.53 10.17 -10.69
N ARG A 14 -6.69 11.47 -10.59
CA ARG A 14 -5.84 12.31 -9.72
C ARG A 14 -5.98 11.87 -8.27
N CYS A 15 -4.85 11.74 -7.58
CA CYS A 15 -4.80 11.41 -6.16
C CYS A 15 -4.98 12.71 -5.34
N GLY A 16 -6.19 12.97 -4.90
CA GLY A 16 -6.55 14.20 -4.22
C GLY A 16 -6.20 15.45 -5.05
N GLN A 17 -5.58 16.44 -4.42
CA GLN A 17 -5.13 17.68 -5.08
C GLN A 17 -3.67 17.62 -5.55
N SER A 18 -3.03 16.44 -5.48
CA SER A 18 -1.65 16.27 -5.93
C SER A 18 -1.52 16.19 -7.44
N GLY A 19 -0.29 16.24 -7.95
CA GLY A 19 0.02 16.00 -9.36
C GLY A 19 -0.05 14.52 -9.77
N LEU A 20 -0.06 13.60 -8.79
CA LEU A 20 -0.01 12.17 -9.04
C LEU A 20 -1.36 11.63 -9.53
N LYS A 21 -1.31 10.73 -10.52
CA LYS A 21 -2.49 9.97 -10.96
C LYS A 21 -2.30 8.50 -10.62
N LEU A 22 -3.34 7.88 -10.10
CA LEU A 22 -3.39 6.44 -9.83
C LEU A 22 -4.30 5.75 -10.84
N PRO A 23 -3.97 4.50 -11.26
CA PRO A 23 -4.92 3.69 -12.02
C PRO A 23 -6.15 3.41 -11.16
N ALA A 24 -7.31 3.26 -11.79
CA ALA A 24 -8.57 2.96 -11.11
C ALA A 24 -8.53 1.64 -10.32
N VAL A 25 -7.64 0.73 -10.71
CA VAL A 25 -7.36 -0.54 -10.04
C VAL A 25 -5.87 -0.64 -9.78
N SER A 26 -5.50 -1.03 -8.56
CA SER A 26 -4.10 -1.29 -8.15
C SER A 26 -3.92 -2.77 -7.82
N LEU A 27 -2.72 -3.31 -7.98
CA LEU A 27 -2.41 -4.67 -7.61
C LEU A 27 -1.83 -4.71 -6.19
N GLY A 28 -2.62 -5.26 -5.24
CA GLY A 28 -2.14 -5.55 -3.89
C GLY A 28 -1.39 -6.88 -3.85
N LEU A 29 -0.20 -6.90 -3.23
CA LEU A 29 0.67 -8.06 -3.18
C LEU A 29 0.65 -8.76 -1.81
N TRP A 30 -0.46 -8.71 -1.10
CA TRP A 30 -0.57 -9.40 0.18
C TRP A 30 -0.70 -10.91 0.01
N HIS A 31 -1.80 -11.38 -0.60
CA HIS A 31 -2.03 -12.80 -0.85
C HIS A 31 -1.34 -13.23 -2.15
N ASN A 32 -0.94 -14.50 -2.21
CA ASN A 32 -0.33 -15.14 -3.38
C ASN A 32 1.08 -14.65 -3.74
N PHE A 33 1.72 -13.86 -2.88
CA PHE A 33 3.09 -13.36 -3.10
C PHE A 33 4.10 -13.85 -2.05
N GLY A 34 3.66 -14.65 -1.08
CA GLY A 34 4.54 -15.34 -0.12
C GLY A 34 5.36 -16.48 -0.73
N HIS A 35 6.17 -17.15 0.10
CA HIS A 35 6.98 -18.28 -0.36
C HIS A 35 6.16 -19.47 -0.84
N ASP A 36 4.93 -19.62 -0.35
CA ASP A 36 4.03 -20.74 -0.68
C ASP A 36 3.52 -20.71 -2.12
N PHE A 37 3.73 -19.61 -2.83
CA PHE A 37 3.27 -19.46 -4.21
C PHE A 37 4.41 -19.55 -5.22
N PRO A 38 4.21 -20.24 -6.38
CA PRO A 38 5.21 -20.36 -7.41
C PRO A 38 5.64 -18.99 -7.96
N HIS A 39 6.93 -18.75 -8.07
CA HIS A 39 7.49 -17.49 -8.57
C HIS A 39 6.97 -17.13 -9.97
N GLN A 40 6.86 -18.13 -10.85
CA GLN A 40 6.33 -17.93 -12.20
C GLN A 40 4.89 -17.40 -12.22
N THR A 41 4.05 -17.85 -11.28
CA THR A 41 2.67 -17.35 -11.14
C THR A 41 2.68 -15.89 -10.71
N LYS A 42 3.51 -15.51 -9.73
CA LYS A 42 3.67 -14.11 -9.27
C LYS A 42 4.11 -13.20 -10.43
N ARG A 43 5.12 -13.64 -11.20
CA ARG A 43 5.58 -12.91 -12.41
C ARG A 43 4.44 -12.71 -13.40
N LYS A 44 3.70 -13.77 -13.71
CA LYS A 44 2.60 -13.69 -14.67
C LYS A 44 1.50 -12.74 -14.22
N ILE A 45 1.17 -12.72 -12.92
CA ILE A 45 0.21 -11.78 -12.35
C ILE A 45 0.69 -10.34 -12.53
N CYS A 46 1.95 -10.03 -12.19
CA CYS A 46 2.50 -8.68 -12.33
C CYS A 46 2.59 -8.24 -13.79
N GLN A 47 3.05 -9.11 -14.70
CA GLN A 47 3.11 -8.85 -16.14
C GLN A 47 1.72 -8.55 -16.69
N THR A 48 0.74 -9.41 -16.39
CA THR A 48 -0.66 -9.23 -16.83
C THR A 48 -1.24 -7.92 -16.31
N ALA A 49 -1.00 -7.59 -15.03
CA ALA A 49 -1.45 -6.33 -14.46
C ALA A 49 -0.87 -5.14 -15.21
N PHE A 50 0.43 -5.11 -15.44
CA PHE A 50 1.08 -4.02 -16.16
C PHE A 50 0.64 -3.93 -17.63
N ASP A 51 0.46 -5.06 -18.30
CA ASP A 51 -0.07 -5.11 -19.69
C ASP A 51 -1.49 -4.55 -19.82
N HIS A 52 -2.23 -4.45 -18.72
CA HIS A 52 -3.56 -3.82 -18.64
C HIS A 52 -3.54 -2.41 -18.01
N GLY A 53 -2.37 -1.80 -17.87
CA GLY A 53 -2.23 -0.44 -17.36
C GLY A 53 -2.33 -0.31 -15.84
N ILE A 54 -2.27 -1.41 -15.09
CA ILE A 54 -2.13 -1.35 -13.64
C ILE A 54 -0.67 -1.00 -13.33
N THR A 55 -0.41 0.27 -13.09
CA THR A 55 0.93 0.78 -12.81
C THR A 55 1.27 0.82 -11.31
N HIS A 56 0.27 0.72 -10.44
CA HIS A 56 0.47 0.78 -8.99
C HIS A 56 0.49 -0.62 -8.37
N PHE A 57 1.62 -0.94 -7.74
CA PHE A 57 1.89 -2.17 -7.01
C PHE A 57 2.00 -1.85 -5.52
N ASP A 58 1.07 -2.39 -4.73
CA ASP A 58 0.92 -2.05 -3.32
C ASP A 58 1.39 -3.18 -2.41
N LEU A 59 2.45 -2.90 -1.65
CA LEU A 59 3.09 -3.83 -0.73
C LEU A 59 2.98 -3.35 0.72
N ALA A 60 3.51 -4.16 1.62
CA ALA A 60 3.88 -3.80 2.99
C ALA A 60 5.03 -4.70 3.44
N ASN A 61 5.81 -4.22 4.42
CA ASN A 61 6.96 -4.94 4.93
C ASN A 61 6.61 -6.33 5.48
N ASN A 62 5.40 -6.49 6.07
CA ASN A 62 4.95 -7.75 6.67
C ASN A 62 4.22 -8.69 5.70
N TYR A 63 4.06 -8.33 4.41
CA TYR A 63 3.39 -9.21 3.46
C TYR A 63 4.20 -10.47 3.15
N GLY A 64 3.48 -11.59 3.09
CA GLY A 64 4.05 -12.94 2.91
C GLY A 64 2.95 -14.00 2.92
N PRO A 65 3.15 -15.14 3.60
CA PRO A 65 4.21 -15.55 4.53
C PRO A 65 5.54 -15.94 3.85
N PRO A 66 6.68 -15.92 4.58
CA PRO A 66 6.91 -15.17 5.82
C PRO A 66 6.95 -13.65 5.59
N PRO A 67 6.89 -12.81 6.66
CA PRO A 67 7.01 -11.36 6.52
C PRO A 67 8.23 -10.94 5.70
N GLY A 68 8.03 -10.00 4.75
CA GLY A 68 9.08 -9.55 3.83
C GLY A 68 9.21 -10.36 2.54
N SER A 69 8.62 -11.55 2.46
CA SER A 69 8.77 -12.42 1.29
C SER A 69 8.06 -11.87 0.04
N ALA A 70 6.96 -11.14 0.20
CA ALA A 70 6.28 -10.50 -0.92
C ALA A 70 7.16 -9.40 -1.55
N GLU A 71 7.80 -8.56 -0.73
CA GLU A 71 8.74 -7.54 -1.21
C GLU A 71 9.96 -8.14 -1.89
N ALA A 72 10.53 -9.23 -1.32
CA ALA A 72 11.64 -9.94 -1.94
C ALA A 72 11.26 -10.53 -3.31
N ALA A 73 10.11 -11.20 -3.39
CA ALA A 73 9.61 -11.75 -4.64
C ALA A 73 9.34 -10.66 -5.69
N PHE A 74 8.77 -9.52 -5.27
CA PHE A 74 8.54 -8.40 -6.18
C PHE A 74 9.84 -7.74 -6.64
N GLY A 75 10.84 -7.64 -5.77
CA GLY A 75 12.19 -7.18 -6.13
C GLY A 75 12.83 -8.03 -7.23
N ASP A 76 12.67 -9.37 -7.15
CA ASP A 76 13.12 -10.26 -8.22
C ASP A 76 12.37 -10.00 -9.54
N ILE A 77 11.06 -9.79 -9.49
CA ILE A 77 10.23 -9.47 -10.65
C ILE A 77 10.64 -8.14 -11.26
N LEU A 78 10.87 -7.11 -10.44
CA LEU A 78 11.34 -5.80 -10.91
C LEU A 78 12.64 -5.92 -11.71
N ARG A 79 13.63 -6.66 -11.18
CA ARG A 79 14.91 -6.85 -11.87
C ARG A 79 14.77 -7.65 -13.17
N GLN A 80 13.93 -8.67 -13.18
CA GLN A 80 13.79 -9.59 -14.32
C GLN A 80 12.91 -9.02 -15.43
N ASP A 81 11.79 -8.40 -15.06
CA ASP A 81 10.71 -8.07 -16.00
C ASP A 81 10.51 -6.56 -16.20
N PHE A 82 10.87 -5.73 -15.21
CA PHE A 82 10.53 -4.32 -15.19
C PHE A 82 11.73 -3.37 -15.03
N ALA A 83 12.97 -3.85 -15.21
CA ALA A 83 14.18 -3.04 -15.00
C ALA A 83 14.18 -1.72 -15.81
N GLY A 84 13.61 -1.71 -17.02
CA GLY A 84 13.51 -0.51 -17.86
C GLY A 84 12.25 0.33 -17.66
N TYR A 85 11.40 -0.02 -16.68
CA TYR A 85 10.07 0.60 -16.52
C TYR A 85 9.85 1.24 -15.15
N ARG A 86 10.91 1.43 -14.35
CA ARG A 86 10.80 1.98 -12.97
C ARG A 86 9.99 3.29 -12.94
N ASP A 87 10.22 4.18 -13.89
CA ASP A 87 9.56 5.49 -13.95
C ASP A 87 8.10 5.44 -14.43
N GLU A 88 7.68 4.30 -14.98
CA GLU A 88 6.29 4.03 -15.33
C GLU A 88 5.50 3.33 -14.20
N LEU A 89 6.17 2.93 -13.12
CA LEU A 89 5.59 2.21 -12.00
C LEU A 89 5.45 3.11 -10.78
N LEU A 90 4.34 2.93 -10.07
CA LEU A 90 4.15 3.40 -8.71
C LEU A 90 4.30 2.22 -7.76
N ILE A 91 5.25 2.29 -6.86
CA ILE A 91 5.52 1.22 -5.89
C ILE A 91 5.30 1.79 -4.50
N SER A 92 4.40 1.17 -3.75
CA SER A 92 4.16 1.56 -2.37
C SER A 92 4.52 0.45 -1.40
N SER A 93 4.99 0.82 -0.22
CA SER A 93 5.15 -0.08 0.91
C SER A 93 4.73 0.59 2.22
N LYS A 94 4.61 -0.19 3.28
CA LYS A 94 4.03 0.21 4.56
C LYS A 94 4.76 -0.47 5.72
N ALA A 95 4.75 0.16 6.88
CA ALA A 95 5.22 -0.45 8.13
C ALA A 95 4.28 -0.11 9.29
N GLY A 96 4.06 -1.09 10.20
CA GLY A 96 3.19 -0.92 11.37
C GLY A 96 2.89 -2.24 12.09
N TYR A 97 3.05 -3.38 11.43
CA TYR A 97 2.83 -4.71 11.99
C TYR A 97 4.15 -5.40 12.30
N ASN A 98 4.09 -6.45 13.12
CA ASN A 98 5.27 -7.15 13.61
C ASN A 98 6.15 -7.69 12.46
N MET A 99 7.45 -7.40 12.54
CA MET A 99 8.47 -7.82 11.59
C MET A 99 9.62 -8.59 12.21
N TRP A 100 9.96 -8.32 13.46
CA TRP A 100 11.01 -9.02 14.21
C TRP A 100 10.72 -8.99 15.69
N ASP A 101 11.32 -9.90 16.45
CA ASP A 101 11.12 -10.04 17.86
C ASP A 101 11.72 -8.89 18.67
N GLY A 102 11.14 -8.64 19.84
CA GLY A 102 11.60 -7.63 20.76
C GLY A 102 10.87 -6.28 20.64
N PRO A 103 11.30 -5.26 21.39
CA PRO A 103 10.52 -4.04 21.60
C PRO A 103 10.54 -3.05 20.43
N TYR A 104 11.28 -3.33 19.35
CA TYR A 104 11.48 -2.39 18.24
C TYR A 104 10.96 -2.89 16.89
N GLY A 105 10.28 -4.04 16.86
CA GLY A 105 9.89 -4.74 15.63
C GLY A 105 8.48 -4.45 15.14
N GLU A 106 7.76 -3.48 15.74
CA GLU A 106 6.34 -3.24 15.50
C GLU A 106 5.94 -1.79 15.77
N TRP A 107 4.75 -1.40 15.34
CA TRP A 107 4.04 -0.15 15.62
C TRP A 107 4.59 1.08 14.89
N GLY A 108 4.58 2.25 15.54
CA GLY A 108 4.77 3.55 14.88
C GLY A 108 6.00 4.34 15.32
N SER A 109 6.92 3.76 16.09
CA SER A 109 8.10 4.49 16.54
C SER A 109 8.98 4.92 15.36
N ARG A 110 9.67 6.06 15.52
CA ARG A 110 10.64 6.55 14.53
C ARG A 110 11.69 5.50 14.19
N LYS A 111 12.19 4.77 15.21
CA LYS A 111 13.17 3.69 15.01
C LYS A 111 12.63 2.59 14.10
N TYR A 112 11.41 2.13 14.37
CA TYR A 112 10.79 1.04 13.60
C TYR A 112 10.48 1.45 12.16
N LEU A 113 9.88 2.63 11.95
CA LEU A 113 9.46 3.07 10.62
C LEU A 113 10.65 3.28 9.68
N ILE A 114 11.72 3.95 10.16
CA ILE A 114 12.92 4.18 9.33
C ILE A 114 13.64 2.86 9.03
N ALA A 115 13.84 2.00 10.04
CA ALA A 115 14.45 0.70 9.84
C ALA A 115 13.65 -0.17 8.87
N SER A 116 12.32 -0.16 8.99
CA SER A 116 11.41 -0.89 8.09
C SER A 116 11.49 -0.40 6.65
N CYS A 117 11.52 0.92 6.44
CA CYS A 117 11.68 1.50 5.11
C CYS A 117 13.00 1.05 4.48
N ASP A 118 14.11 1.15 5.21
CA ASP A 118 15.43 0.70 4.73
C ASP A 118 15.46 -0.79 4.39
N GLN A 119 14.79 -1.62 5.20
CA GLN A 119 14.68 -3.06 4.92
C GLN A 119 13.83 -3.35 3.69
N SER A 120 12.71 -2.63 3.53
CA SER A 120 11.82 -2.75 2.35
C SER A 120 12.57 -2.40 1.06
N LEU A 121 13.30 -1.29 1.05
CA LEU A 121 14.13 -0.89 -0.09
C LEU A 121 15.18 -1.94 -0.44
N ARG A 122 15.88 -2.48 0.56
CA ARG A 122 16.86 -3.57 0.33
C ARG A 122 16.23 -4.84 -0.23
N ARG A 123 15.06 -5.27 0.28
CA ARG A 123 14.36 -6.45 -0.23
C ARG A 123 13.92 -6.28 -1.69
N MET A 124 13.43 -5.12 -2.03
CA MET A 124 12.98 -4.82 -3.40
C MET A 124 14.11 -4.43 -4.34
N GLY A 125 15.30 -4.10 -3.83
CA GLY A 125 16.42 -3.61 -4.63
C GLY A 125 16.15 -2.22 -5.23
N LEU A 126 15.51 -1.35 -4.47
CA LEU A 126 15.12 0.00 -4.87
C LEU A 126 15.87 1.07 -4.06
N ASP A 127 16.12 2.21 -4.67
CA ASP A 127 16.65 3.39 -3.99
C ASP A 127 15.52 4.15 -3.26
N TYR A 128 14.29 4.10 -3.79
CA TYR A 128 13.11 4.73 -3.21
C TYR A 128 11.83 3.97 -3.58
N VAL A 129 10.79 4.13 -2.75
CA VAL A 129 9.40 3.83 -3.11
C VAL A 129 8.65 5.10 -3.46
N ASP A 130 7.59 5.00 -4.24
CA ASP A 130 6.79 6.19 -4.59
C ASP A 130 5.97 6.65 -3.38
N ILE A 131 5.35 5.72 -2.65
CA ILE A 131 4.56 6.05 -1.46
C ILE A 131 4.98 5.14 -0.30
N PHE A 132 5.29 5.74 0.85
CA PHE A 132 5.51 4.98 2.09
C PHE A 132 4.43 5.31 3.12
N TYR A 133 3.80 4.27 3.68
CA TYR A 133 2.67 4.42 4.60
C TYR A 133 3.04 4.10 6.05
N SER A 134 2.47 4.87 7.01
CA SER A 134 2.15 4.33 8.31
C SER A 134 0.97 3.37 8.16
N HIS A 135 1.20 2.08 8.43
CA HIS A 135 0.26 0.99 8.11
C HIS A 135 -0.96 0.97 9.02
N ARG A 136 -0.81 1.48 10.24
CA ARG A 136 -1.89 1.65 11.23
C ARG A 136 -1.52 2.72 12.25
N PHE A 137 -2.53 3.27 12.90
CA PHE A 137 -2.33 4.19 14.03
C PHE A 137 -1.75 3.44 15.24
N ASP A 138 -0.71 4.02 15.86
CA ASP A 138 -0.13 3.53 17.12
C ASP A 138 -0.64 4.39 18.28
N PRO A 139 -1.46 3.82 19.19
CA PRO A 139 -2.02 4.59 20.30
C PRO A 139 -0.99 4.93 21.41
N ASN A 140 0.17 4.28 21.39
CA ASN A 140 1.18 4.40 22.45
C ASN A 140 2.41 5.23 22.04
N THR A 141 2.52 5.61 20.76
CA THR A 141 3.58 6.50 20.27
C THR A 141 2.99 7.88 19.98
N PRO A 142 3.65 8.97 20.43
CA PRO A 142 3.22 10.32 20.05
C PRO A 142 3.10 10.43 18.54
N LEU A 143 1.98 10.98 18.07
CA LEU A 143 1.70 11.05 16.62
C LEU A 143 2.75 11.89 15.87
N GLU A 144 3.31 12.90 16.55
CA GLU A 144 4.40 13.74 16.06
C GLU A 144 5.67 12.92 15.76
N GLU A 145 5.95 11.89 16.56
CA GLU A 145 7.10 11.00 16.32
C GLU A 145 6.88 10.16 15.07
N THR A 146 5.70 9.57 14.92
CA THR A 146 5.32 8.77 13.74
C THR A 146 5.34 9.62 12.47
N MET A 147 4.71 10.78 12.49
CA MET A 147 4.67 11.69 11.33
C MET A 147 6.06 12.29 11.03
N GLY A 148 6.83 12.61 12.05
CA GLY A 148 8.22 13.05 11.89
C GLY A 148 9.15 11.99 11.30
N ALA A 149 8.86 10.70 11.53
CA ALA A 149 9.56 9.61 10.86
C ALA A 149 9.21 9.54 9.37
N LEU A 150 7.94 9.70 9.00
CA LEU A 150 7.50 9.75 7.61
C LEU A 150 8.08 10.96 6.87
N ASP A 151 8.06 12.14 7.48
CA ASP A 151 8.72 13.34 6.94
C ASP A 151 10.21 13.09 6.66
N HIS A 152 10.91 12.48 7.62
CA HIS A 152 12.33 12.14 7.44
C HIS A 152 12.55 11.17 6.27
N ILE A 153 11.70 10.16 6.10
CA ILE A 153 11.78 9.19 5.01
C ILE A 153 11.68 9.90 3.66
N VAL A 154 10.76 10.86 3.50
CA VAL A 154 10.63 11.64 2.28
C VAL A 154 11.83 12.58 2.09
N ARG A 155 12.20 13.37 3.09
CA ARG A 155 13.33 14.32 2.98
C ARG A 155 14.68 13.65 2.70
N SER A 156 14.83 12.41 3.15
CA SER A 156 16.03 11.61 2.89
C SER A 156 16.03 10.90 1.52
N GLY A 157 14.97 11.09 0.72
CA GLY A 157 14.86 10.51 -0.62
C GLY A 157 14.46 9.04 -0.69
N ARG A 158 14.03 8.44 0.44
CA ARG A 158 13.60 7.04 0.51
C ARG A 158 12.17 6.81 0.01
N ALA A 159 11.35 7.85 0.01
CA ALA A 159 10.03 7.87 -0.59
C ALA A 159 9.74 9.23 -1.23
N LEU A 160 8.87 9.26 -2.25
CA LEU A 160 8.44 10.51 -2.87
C LEU A 160 7.25 11.12 -2.12
N TYR A 161 6.36 10.28 -1.61
CA TYR A 161 5.12 10.69 -0.94
C TYR A 161 4.88 9.90 0.33
N VAL A 162 4.06 10.50 1.21
CA VAL A 162 3.58 9.88 2.45
C VAL A 162 2.13 9.46 2.31
N GLY A 163 1.80 8.29 2.87
CA GLY A 163 0.44 7.83 3.08
C GLY A 163 0.21 7.37 4.51
N ILE A 164 -1.07 7.25 4.86
CA ILE A 164 -1.52 6.62 6.12
C ILE A 164 -2.59 5.57 5.82
N SER A 165 -2.72 4.58 6.68
CA SER A 165 -3.69 3.50 6.51
C SER A 165 -4.40 3.20 7.84
N SER A 166 -5.70 2.94 7.79
CA SER A 166 -6.50 2.53 8.96
C SER A 166 -6.53 3.56 10.10
N TYR A 167 -6.37 4.84 9.79
CA TYR A 167 -6.61 5.96 10.70
C TYR A 167 -8.08 6.36 10.62
N ASN A 168 -8.73 6.66 11.75
CA ASN A 168 -10.06 7.27 11.76
C ASN A 168 -10.01 8.74 11.34
N SER A 169 -11.17 9.36 11.09
CA SER A 169 -11.29 10.74 10.64
C SER A 169 -10.49 11.71 11.53
N LYS A 170 -10.68 11.64 12.85
CA LYS A 170 -9.97 12.50 13.82
C LYS A 170 -8.45 12.35 13.72
N ARG A 171 -7.94 11.13 13.76
CA ARG A 171 -6.49 10.85 13.68
C ARG A 171 -5.89 11.20 12.34
N THR A 172 -6.66 11.09 11.27
CA THR A 172 -6.28 11.56 9.94
C THR A 172 -6.06 13.06 9.92
N GLN A 173 -7.00 13.84 10.47
CA GLN A 173 -6.89 15.30 10.55
C GLN A 173 -5.66 15.74 11.36
N GLU A 174 -5.44 15.10 12.52
CA GLU A 174 -4.28 15.36 13.38
C GLU A 174 -2.95 15.05 12.64
N ALA A 175 -2.85 13.87 12.01
CA ALA A 175 -1.66 13.45 11.25
C ALA A 175 -1.36 14.42 10.10
N VAL A 176 -2.37 14.82 9.34
CA VAL A 176 -2.24 15.77 8.22
C VAL A 176 -1.78 17.14 8.71
N ALA A 177 -2.32 17.64 9.83
CA ALA A 177 -1.90 18.91 10.40
C ALA A 177 -0.41 18.90 10.78
N ILE A 178 0.08 17.81 11.39
CA ILE A 178 1.50 17.64 11.74
C ILE A 178 2.36 17.59 10.48
N LEU A 179 2.01 16.75 9.51
CA LEU A 179 2.78 16.62 8.25
C LEU A 179 2.81 17.92 7.47
N LYS A 180 1.69 18.65 7.43
CA LYS A 180 1.62 19.98 6.79
C LYS A 180 2.55 20.99 7.47
N ALA A 181 2.60 21.00 8.79
CA ALA A 181 3.51 21.86 9.56
C ALA A 181 4.99 21.52 9.30
N LEU A 182 5.30 20.24 9.05
CA LEU A 182 6.64 19.78 8.66
C LEU A 182 6.99 20.10 7.19
N GLY A 183 6.00 20.47 6.36
CA GLY A 183 6.20 20.75 4.93
C GLY A 183 6.16 19.51 4.05
N THR A 184 5.68 18.37 4.56
CA THR A 184 5.52 17.11 3.83
C THR A 184 4.03 16.73 3.79
N PRO A 185 3.26 17.13 2.76
CA PRO A 185 1.83 16.85 2.69
C PRO A 185 1.53 15.35 2.66
N CYS A 186 0.51 14.92 3.40
CA CYS A 186 -0.01 13.55 3.29
C CYS A 186 -0.78 13.39 1.97
N LEU A 187 -0.33 12.45 1.15
CA LEU A 187 -0.90 12.24 -0.19
C LEU A 187 -2.23 11.51 -0.16
N ILE A 188 -2.29 10.42 0.62
CA ILE A 188 -3.31 9.38 0.43
C ILE A 188 -3.60 8.64 1.73
N HIS A 189 -4.86 8.22 1.89
CA HIS A 189 -5.30 7.31 2.94
C HIS A 189 -5.73 5.96 2.34
N GLN A 190 -5.31 4.86 2.96
CA GLN A 190 -5.73 3.52 2.56
C GLN A 190 -6.63 2.87 3.62
N PRO A 191 -7.97 2.92 3.50
CA PRO A 191 -8.90 2.26 4.40
C PRO A 191 -9.38 0.91 3.89
N SER A 192 -9.86 0.04 4.80
CA SER A 192 -10.76 -1.05 4.43
C SER A 192 -12.13 -0.45 4.07
N TYR A 193 -12.58 -0.67 2.84
CA TYR A 193 -13.88 -0.16 2.39
C TYR A 193 -14.51 -1.06 1.34
N ASN A 194 -15.73 -1.47 1.58
CA ASN A 194 -16.56 -2.23 0.65
C ASN A 194 -18.04 -2.13 1.06
N MET A 195 -18.94 -2.77 0.31
CA MET A 195 -20.39 -2.69 0.55
C MET A 195 -20.82 -3.23 1.92
N PHE A 196 -20.03 -4.13 2.54
CA PHE A 196 -20.31 -4.67 3.87
C PHE A 196 -19.59 -3.91 4.99
N ASN A 197 -18.50 -3.24 4.69
CA ASN A 197 -17.71 -2.48 5.66
C ASN A 197 -17.64 -1.00 5.24
N ARG A 198 -18.60 -0.22 5.73
CA ARG A 198 -18.80 1.18 5.36
C ARG A 198 -18.42 2.16 6.48
N TRP A 199 -17.56 1.76 7.38
CA TRP A 199 -17.14 2.56 8.53
C TRP A 199 -16.59 3.95 8.14
N VAL A 200 -15.95 4.06 7.00
CA VAL A 200 -15.39 5.32 6.48
C VAL A 200 -16.44 6.40 6.24
N GLU A 201 -17.70 6.00 5.97
CA GLU A 201 -18.84 6.90 5.79
C GLU A 201 -19.36 7.36 7.17
N THR A 202 -19.58 6.41 8.09
CA THR A 202 -20.14 6.71 9.43
C THR A 202 -19.15 7.44 10.33
N ASP A 203 -17.86 7.27 10.14
CA ASP A 203 -16.78 8.00 10.84
C ASP A 203 -16.56 9.42 10.27
N GLY A 204 -17.11 9.71 9.08
CA GLY A 204 -16.87 10.97 8.37
C GLY A 204 -15.47 11.07 7.75
N LEU A 205 -14.80 9.94 7.56
CA LEU A 205 -13.45 9.90 6.98
C LEU A 205 -13.45 10.42 5.55
N LEU A 206 -14.43 10.03 4.71
CA LEU A 206 -14.47 10.45 3.31
C LEU A 206 -14.59 11.97 3.18
N ASP A 207 -15.45 12.60 3.97
CA ASP A 207 -15.60 14.06 4.00
C ASP A 207 -14.33 14.76 4.47
N SER A 208 -13.63 14.14 5.45
CA SER A 208 -12.34 14.64 5.92
C SER A 208 -11.27 14.57 4.83
N LEU A 209 -11.19 13.46 4.08
CA LEU A 209 -10.22 13.32 2.99
C LEU A 209 -10.46 14.33 1.87
N ASP A 210 -11.72 14.56 1.50
CA ASP A 210 -12.08 15.55 0.50
C ASP A 210 -11.68 16.97 0.94
N SER A 211 -12.05 17.36 2.16
CA SER A 211 -11.71 18.68 2.72
C SER A 211 -10.21 18.91 2.88
N LEU A 212 -9.43 17.85 3.13
CA LEU A 212 -7.98 17.89 3.25
C LEU A 212 -7.25 17.79 1.89
N GLY A 213 -7.98 17.55 0.80
CA GLY A 213 -7.41 17.37 -0.53
C GLY A 213 -6.60 16.09 -0.70
N MET A 214 -6.88 15.07 0.11
CA MET A 214 -6.19 13.77 0.08
C MET A 214 -6.84 12.81 -0.91
N GLY A 215 -6.02 11.91 -1.48
CA GLY A 215 -6.51 10.75 -2.20
C GLY A 215 -6.96 9.62 -1.26
N SER A 216 -7.72 8.67 -1.83
CA SER A 216 -8.09 7.43 -1.13
C SER A 216 -7.93 6.23 -2.04
N ILE A 217 -7.48 5.10 -1.46
CA ILE A 217 -7.42 3.80 -2.12
C ILE A 217 -7.93 2.74 -1.16
N ALA A 218 -8.97 2.00 -1.55
CA ALA A 218 -9.57 0.99 -0.68
C ALA A 218 -8.85 -0.35 -0.78
N PHE A 219 -8.61 -1.01 0.35
CA PHE A 219 -8.27 -2.42 0.37
C PHE A 219 -9.50 -3.28 0.70
N THR A 220 -9.47 -4.57 0.32
CA THR A 220 -10.59 -5.52 0.41
C THR A 220 -11.89 -5.04 -0.26
N PRO A 221 -11.86 -4.44 -1.46
CA PRO A 221 -13.08 -3.90 -2.10
C PRO A 221 -14.12 -4.98 -2.41
N LEU A 222 -13.70 -6.25 -2.57
CA LEU A 222 -14.58 -7.39 -2.80
C LEU A 222 -14.88 -8.21 -1.53
N ALA A 223 -14.64 -7.64 -0.33
CA ALA A 223 -14.86 -8.32 0.95
C ALA A 223 -14.28 -9.73 0.99
N GLN A 224 -13.03 -9.88 0.58
CA GLN A 224 -12.29 -11.16 0.47
C GLN A 224 -12.97 -12.19 -0.44
N GLY A 225 -13.70 -11.73 -1.44
CA GLY A 225 -14.40 -12.56 -2.43
C GLY A 225 -15.89 -12.74 -2.17
N LEU A 226 -16.41 -12.30 -1.02
CA LEU A 226 -17.85 -12.41 -0.71
C LEU A 226 -18.72 -11.59 -1.67
N LEU A 227 -18.20 -10.51 -2.25
CA LEU A 227 -18.89 -9.67 -3.25
C LEU A 227 -18.67 -10.15 -4.70
N THR A 228 -18.21 -11.38 -4.90
CA THR A 228 -18.06 -12.01 -6.20
C THR A 228 -19.14 -13.06 -6.44
N ASN A 229 -19.23 -13.58 -7.66
CA ASN A 229 -20.14 -14.67 -8.01
C ASN A 229 -19.80 -16.01 -7.31
N LYS A 230 -18.65 -16.11 -6.67
CA LYS A 230 -18.14 -17.35 -6.09
C LYS A 230 -19.08 -17.99 -5.07
N TYR A 231 -19.85 -17.18 -4.34
CA TYR A 231 -20.70 -17.63 -3.23
C TYR A 231 -22.19 -17.62 -3.54
N LEU A 232 -22.62 -17.31 -4.76
CA LEU A 232 -24.04 -17.23 -5.12
C LEU A 232 -24.79 -18.57 -5.01
N ASN A 233 -24.08 -19.69 -5.20
CA ASN A 233 -24.66 -21.04 -5.17
C ASN A 233 -24.18 -21.86 -3.95
N GLY A 234 -23.79 -21.20 -2.87
CA GLY A 234 -23.26 -21.83 -1.66
C GLY A 234 -21.76 -21.60 -1.48
N ILE A 235 -21.19 -22.17 -0.43
CA ILE A 235 -19.77 -22.04 -0.09
C ILE A 235 -18.98 -23.11 -0.84
N PRO A 236 -18.10 -22.77 -1.80
CA PRO A 236 -17.26 -23.76 -2.50
C PRO A 236 -16.29 -24.45 -1.54
N SER A 237 -16.07 -25.74 -1.75
CA SER A 237 -15.17 -26.56 -0.92
C SER A 237 -13.71 -26.10 -0.92
N ASP A 238 -13.29 -25.41 -1.98
CA ASP A 238 -11.96 -24.82 -2.15
C ASP A 238 -11.84 -23.38 -1.64
N SER A 239 -12.90 -22.85 -1.02
CA SER A 239 -12.90 -21.47 -0.51
C SER A 239 -12.20 -21.37 0.84
N ARG A 240 -11.63 -20.18 1.12
CA ARG A 240 -11.07 -19.86 2.45
C ARG A 240 -12.08 -19.92 3.58
N ALA A 241 -13.38 -19.83 3.28
CA ALA A 241 -14.43 -19.94 4.28
C ALA A 241 -14.63 -21.40 4.77
N MET A 242 -14.01 -22.39 4.11
CA MET A 242 -14.01 -23.80 4.49
C MET A 242 -12.70 -24.25 5.15
N GLN A 243 -11.68 -23.39 5.22
CA GLN A 243 -10.40 -23.60 5.89
C GLN A 243 -10.40 -22.96 7.28
#